data_db3e3c9e4aae0adee8bbfa8f72cbb14a
#
_entry.id   db3e3c9e4aae0adee8bbfa8f72cbb14a
#
_cell.length_a   1.000
_cell.length_b   1.000
_cell.length_c   1.000
_cell.angle_alpha   90.00
_cell.angle_beta   90.00
_cell.angle_gamma   90.00
#
_symmetry.space_group_name_H-M   'P 1'
#
loop_
_entity.id
_entity.type
_entity.pdbx_description
1 polymer ?
#
loop_
_entity_poly.entity_id
_entity_poly.type
_entity_poly.pdbx_seq_one_letter_code
_entity_poly.pdbx_strand_id
1 'polypeptide(L)'
;DFQKYVVELQKSRPNLILCGDYNICHEPIDIHDPIRNAKNSGFLPEEREWMTRFLSAGFIDTFRLLNPEKQEYTWWSYRFNSRAKNKGWRIDYCMVSEAMKSRVKAAYILNDAVHSDHCPAVLEVK
;
A
#
# COMPACT_ATOMS: atom_id res chain seq x y z
N ASP A 1 -6.70 -16.64 8.66
CA ASP A 1 -6.18 -15.28 8.76
C ASP A 1 -5.02 -15.10 7.79
N PHE A 2 -5.10 -14.06 6.96
CA PHE A 2 -4.13 -13.79 5.90
C PHE A 2 -2.71 -13.62 6.46
N GLN A 3 -2.56 -12.83 7.51
CA GLN A 3 -1.25 -12.58 8.11
C GLN A 3 -0.59 -13.87 8.62
N LYS A 4 -1.35 -14.70 9.30
CA LYS A 4 -0.84 -15.99 9.78
C LYS A 4 -0.43 -16.89 8.62
N TYR A 5 -1.22 -16.91 7.56
CA TYR A 5 -0.92 -17.72 6.38
C TYR A 5 0.40 -17.29 5.73
N VAL A 6 0.59 -15.99 5.48
CA VAL A 6 1.81 -15.53 4.80
C VAL A 6 3.05 -15.63 5.69
N VAL A 7 2.91 -15.45 7.00
CA VAL A 7 4.02 -15.65 7.92
C VAL A 7 4.49 -17.10 7.91
N GLU A 8 3.54 -18.03 7.91
CA GLU A 8 3.86 -19.46 7.82
C GLU A 8 4.46 -19.81 6.46
N LEU A 9 3.91 -19.27 5.38
CA LEU A 9 4.42 -19.50 4.03
C LEU A 9 5.86 -18.99 3.89
N GLN A 10 6.19 -17.88 4.54
CA GLN A 10 7.51 -17.27 4.49
C GLN A 10 8.60 -18.21 5.02
N LYS A 11 8.25 -19.12 5.93
CA LYS A 11 9.21 -20.08 6.48
C LYS A 11 9.73 -21.06 5.43
N SER A 12 8.88 -21.47 4.49
CA SER A 12 9.26 -22.38 3.41
C SER A 12 9.57 -21.65 2.10
N ARG A 13 9.07 -20.43 1.95
CA ARG A 13 9.28 -19.59 0.76
C ARG A 13 9.69 -18.18 1.20
N PRO A 14 10.98 -17.97 1.45
CA PRO A 14 11.45 -16.70 2.03
C PRO A 14 11.33 -15.51 1.07
N ASN A 15 11.23 -15.75 -0.24
CA ASN A 15 11.15 -14.68 -1.24
C ASN A 15 9.71 -14.55 -1.74
N LEU A 16 8.93 -13.69 -1.08
CA LEU A 16 7.52 -13.47 -1.41
C LEU A 16 7.30 -12.06 -1.92
N ILE A 17 6.40 -11.95 -2.92
CA ILE A 17 5.87 -10.67 -3.40
C ILE A 17 4.35 -10.78 -3.28
N LEU A 18 3.75 -9.85 -2.54
CA LEU A 18 2.32 -9.86 -2.26
C LEU A 18 1.72 -8.56 -2.80
N CYS A 19 1.18 -8.61 -4.01
CA CYS A 19 0.61 -7.44 -4.67
C CYS A 19 -0.91 -7.47 -4.61
N GLY A 20 -1.52 -6.31 -4.52
CA GLY A 20 -2.96 -6.18 -4.63
C GLY A 20 -3.53 -5.02 -3.84
N ASP A 21 -4.85 -5.00 -3.80
CA ASP A 21 -5.63 -4.03 -3.05
C ASP A 21 -5.81 -4.52 -1.62
N TYR A 22 -5.24 -3.78 -0.69
CA TYR A 22 -5.34 -4.09 0.74
C TYR A 22 -6.50 -3.36 1.42
N ASN A 23 -7.13 -2.41 0.70
CA ASN A 23 -8.23 -1.59 1.21
C ASN A 23 -7.91 -0.80 2.48
N ILE A 24 -6.63 -0.57 2.75
CA ILE A 24 -6.15 0.15 3.94
C ILE A 24 -5.09 1.15 3.53
N CYS A 25 -5.22 2.40 3.99
CA CYS A 25 -4.12 3.37 4.00
C CYS A 25 -3.37 3.21 5.32
N HIS A 26 -2.06 3.06 5.27
CA HIS A 26 -1.27 2.80 6.46
C HIS A 26 -1.04 4.06 7.30
N GLU A 27 -0.45 5.10 6.71
CA GLU A 27 -0.03 6.30 7.42
C GLU A 27 -0.77 7.54 6.91
N PRO A 28 -0.74 8.65 7.67
CA PRO A 28 -1.40 9.89 7.22
C PRO A 28 -0.96 10.37 5.85
N ILE A 29 0.28 10.14 5.45
CA ILE A 29 0.79 10.50 4.12
C ILE A 29 0.10 9.72 3.00
N ASP A 30 -0.54 8.59 3.32
CA ASP A 30 -1.16 7.70 2.33
C ASP A 30 -2.61 8.06 2.00
N ILE A 31 -3.15 9.10 2.63
CA ILE A 31 -4.55 9.48 2.47
C ILE A 31 -4.70 11.00 2.46
N HIS A 32 -5.70 11.48 1.70
CA HIS A 32 -6.09 12.88 1.81
C HIS A 32 -6.86 13.10 3.12
N ASP A 33 -6.76 14.29 3.70
CA ASP A 33 -7.47 14.68 4.93
C ASP A 33 -7.46 13.58 6.02
N PRO A 34 -6.27 13.20 6.55
CA PRO A 34 -6.21 12.09 7.51
C PRO A 34 -7.01 12.34 8.79
N ILE A 35 -7.13 13.57 9.23
CA ILE A 35 -7.91 13.91 10.43
C ILE A 35 -9.39 13.65 10.18
N ARG A 36 -9.91 14.12 9.04
CA ARG A 36 -11.30 13.95 8.66
C ARG A 36 -11.67 12.50 8.42
N ASN A 37 -10.73 11.71 7.94
CA ASN A 37 -10.94 10.30 7.61
C ASN A 37 -10.61 9.33 8.74
N ALA A 38 -10.27 9.82 9.92
CA ALA A 38 -9.77 8.99 11.03
C ALA A 38 -10.75 7.90 11.49
N LYS A 39 -12.05 8.06 11.20
CA LYS A 39 -13.08 7.09 11.55
C LYS A 39 -13.72 6.42 10.34
N ASN A 40 -13.12 6.59 9.16
CA ASN A 40 -13.65 6.01 7.93
C ASN A 40 -12.99 4.66 7.64
N SER A 41 -13.79 3.72 7.12
CA SER A 41 -13.29 2.42 6.69
C SER A 41 -12.16 2.62 5.67
N GLY A 42 -11.07 1.88 5.86
CA GLY A 42 -9.84 2.04 5.09
C GLY A 42 -8.78 2.84 5.82
N PHE A 43 -9.16 3.59 6.87
CA PHE A 43 -8.21 4.36 7.68
C PHE A 43 -8.54 4.29 9.18
N LEU A 44 -9.28 3.25 9.59
CA LEU A 44 -9.60 3.05 11.00
C LEU A 44 -8.33 2.72 11.79
N PRO A 45 -8.25 3.11 13.07
CA PRO A 45 -7.07 2.80 13.89
C PRO A 45 -6.70 1.32 13.90
N GLU A 46 -7.68 0.42 14.01
CA GLU A 46 -7.45 -1.04 14.02
C GLU A 46 -6.95 -1.56 12.67
N GLU A 47 -7.38 -0.95 11.56
CA GLU A 47 -6.90 -1.32 10.22
C GLU A 47 -5.44 -0.88 10.03
N ARG A 48 -5.13 0.33 10.45
CA ARG A 48 -3.76 0.84 10.40
C ARG A 48 -2.83 0.02 11.29
N GLU A 49 -3.31 -0.37 12.45
CA GLU A 49 -2.55 -1.22 13.37
C GLU A 49 -2.30 -2.61 12.75
N TRP A 50 -3.31 -3.17 12.06
CA TRP A 50 -3.14 -4.44 11.34
C TRP A 50 -2.00 -4.33 10.33
N MET A 51 -1.96 -3.23 9.57
CA MET A 51 -0.89 -3.01 8.58
C MET A 51 0.48 -2.91 9.26
N THR A 52 0.55 -2.20 10.38
CA THR A 52 1.79 -2.08 11.16
C THR A 52 2.27 -3.45 11.61
N ARG A 53 1.38 -4.30 12.14
CA ARG A 53 1.73 -5.66 12.54
C ARG A 53 2.16 -6.51 11.36
N PHE A 54 1.48 -6.37 10.23
CA PHE A 54 1.82 -7.09 9.01
C PHE A 54 3.25 -6.76 8.57
N LEU A 55 3.60 -5.49 8.53
CA LEU A 55 4.97 -5.06 8.17
C LEU A 55 5.99 -5.55 9.20
N SER A 56 5.64 -5.50 10.48
CA SER A 56 6.53 -5.97 11.56
C SER A 56 6.76 -7.48 11.52
N ALA A 57 5.91 -8.22 10.82
CA ALA A 57 6.03 -9.67 10.68
C ALA A 57 7.02 -10.09 9.57
N GLY A 58 7.74 -9.13 8.97
CA GLY A 58 8.78 -9.42 8.00
C GLY A 58 8.46 -9.03 6.57
N PHE A 59 7.62 -8.02 6.38
CA PHE A 59 7.25 -7.50 5.06
C PHE A 59 7.61 -6.04 4.91
N ILE A 60 7.76 -5.60 3.67
CA ILE A 60 8.17 -4.24 3.32
C ILE A 60 7.19 -3.65 2.33
N ASP A 61 6.71 -2.43 2.63
CA ASP A 61 5.99 -1.58 1.69
C ASP A 61 7.01 -0.97 0.74
N THR A 62 7.12 -1.52 -0.47
CA THR A 62 8.19 -1.16 -1.40
C THR A 62 8.09 0.29 -1.88
N PHE A 63 6.87 0.80 -2.09
CA PHE A 63 6.70 2.18 -2.50
C PHE A 63 7.26 3.12 -1.41
N ARG A 64 6.89 2.87 -0.16
CA ARG A 64 7.32 3.73 0.95
C ARG A 64 8.82 3.57 1.25
N LEU A 65 9.36 2.38 1.04
CA LEU A 65 10.80 2.15 1.19
C LEU A 65 11.62 3.10 0.31
N LEU A 66 11.23 3.23 -0.96
CA LEU A 66 11.98 4.02 -1.94
C LEU A 66 11.51 5.48 -2.01
N ASN A 67 10.33 5.79 -1.48
CA ASN A 67 9.73 7.13 -1.54
C ASN A 67 9.18 7.51 -0.16
N PRO A 68 10.05 7.72 0.83
CA PRO A 68 9.61 7.87 2.24
C PRO A 68 8.76 9.12 2.49
N GLU A 69 8.83 10.12 1.63
CA GLU A 69 8.12 11.38 1.83
C GLU A 69 7.17 11.74 0.69
N LYS A 70 6.99 10.84 -0.27
CA LYS A 70 6.20 11.13 -1.45
C LYS A 70 4.71 10.85 -1.19
N GLN A 71 3.88 11.86 -1.40
CA GLN A 71 2.44 11.75 -1.21
C GLN A 71 1.76 11.46 -2.55
N GLU A 72 1.47 10.17 -2.79
CA GLU A 72 0.79 9.70 -4.00
C GLU A 72 -0.27 8.67 -3.63
N TYR A 73 -1.26 8.52 -4.51
CA TYR A 73 -2.42 7.69 -4.27
C TYR A 73 -2.63 6.69 -5.40
N THR A 74 -3.35 5.60 -5.09
CA THR A 74 -3.69 4.57 -6.07
C THR A 74 -5.18 4.49 -6.36
N TRP A 75 -5.99 5.19 -5.57
CA TRP A 75 -7.45 5.14 -5.71
C TRP A 75 -8.08 6.49 -5.38
N TRP A 76 -9.12 6.84 -6.13
CA TRP A 76 -9.96 8.02 -5.89
C TRP A 76 -11.40 7.62 -6.10
N SER A 77 -12.30 8.07 -5.22
CA SER A 77 -13.72 7.86 -5.42
C SER A 77 -14.18 8.52 -6.74
N TYR A 78 -15.13 7.92 -7.41
CA TYR A 78 -15.78 8.56 -8.56
C TYR A 78 -16.66 9.74 -8.15
N ARG A 79 -17.00 9.84 -6.85
CA ARG A 79 -17.88 10.89 -6.33
C ARG A 79 -17.12 12.20 -6.11
N PHE A 80 -17.85 13.29 -6.19
CA PHE A 80 -17.38 14.63 -5.81
C PHE A 80 -16.14 15.10 -6.56
N ASN A 81 -15.90 14.56 -7.76
CA ASN A 81 -14.75 14.94 -8.57
C ASN A 81 -13.42 14.74 -7.82
N SER A 82 -13.33 13.68 -7.04
CA SER A 82 -12.22 13.43 -6.11
C SER A 82 -10.86 13.34 -6.79
N ARG A 83 -10.81 12.71 -7.99
CA ARG A 83 -9.53 12.57 -8.69
C ARG A 83 -8.99 13.90 -9.19
N ALA A 84 -9.86 14.76 -9.73
CA ALA A 84 -9.47 16.09 -10.19
C ALA A 84 -8.96 16.95 -9.04
N LYS A 85 -9.50 16.75 -7.84
CA LYS A 85 -9.07 17.43 -6.62
C LYS A 85 -7.93 16.70 -5.90
N ASN A 86 -7.50 15.59 -6.44
CA ASN A 86 -6.48 14.70 -5.86
C ASN A 86 -6.79 14.29 -4.41
N LYS A 87 -8.05 14.01 -4.13
CA LYS A 87 -8.48 13.49 -2.82
C LYS A 87 -8.44 11.97 -2.87
N GLY A 88 -7.24 11.44 -2.74
CA GLY A 88 -6.98 10.04 -3.00
C GLY A 88 -6.56 9.24 -1.77
N TRP A 89 -6.42 7.94 -2.00
CA TRP A 89 -6.04 6.94 -1.02
C TRP A 89 -5.00 6.01 -1.63
N ARG A 90 -3.94 5.71 -0.91
CA ARG A 90 -2.99 4.67 -1.34
C ARG A 90 -3.37 3.37 -0.64
N ILE A 91 -4.04 2.50 -1.37
CA ILE A 91 -4.58 1.24 -0.82
C ILE A 91 -4.10 0.01 -1.59
N ASP A 92 -3.39 0.21 -2.70
CA ASP A 92 -2.81 -0.87 -3.50
C ASP A 92 -1.30 -0.90 -3.23
N TYR A 93 -0.80 -2.08 -2.91
CA TYR A 93 0.59 -2.25 -2.48
C TYR A 93 1.26 -3.39 -3.22
N CYS A 94 2.57 -3.27 -3.38
CA CYS A 94 3.44 -4.39 -3.74
C CYS A 94 4.37 -4.62 -2.55
N MET A 95 3.97 -5.52 -1.66
CA MET A 95 4.77 -5.87 -0.49
C MET A 95 5.77 -6.95 -0.85
N VAL A 96 6.95 -6.91 -0.27
CA VAL A 96 7.93 -7.98 -0.40
C VAL A 96 8.35 -8.46 0.98
N SER A 97 8.79 -9.74 1.05
CA SER A 97 9.38 -10.24 2.27
C SER A 97 10.74 -9.55 2.52
N GLU A 98 11.14 -9.47 3.78
CA GLU A 98 12.38 -8.82 4.20
C GLU A 98 13.59 -9.37 3.46
N ALA A 99 13.61 -10.67 3.16
CA ALA A 99 14.69 -11.32 2.42
C ALA A 99 14.89 -10.73 1.02
N MET A 100 13.87 -10.07 0.46
CA MET A 100 13.94 -9.49 -0.89
C MET A 100 14.30 -8.01 -0.90
N LYS A 101 14.55 -7.40 0.25
CA LYS A 101 14.77 -5.96 0.35
C LYS A 101 15.85 -5.46 -0.62
N SER A 102 16.97 -6.16 -0.71
CA SER A 102 18.09 -5.76 -1.58
C SER A 102 17.79 -5.93 -3.06
N ARG A 103 16.72 -6.64 -3.41
CA ARG A 103 16.31 -6.89 -4.80
C ARG A 103 15.28 -5.90 -5.31
N VAL A 104 14.78 -5.01 -4.48
CA VAL A 104 13.83 -3.97 -4.89
C VAL A 104 14.60 -2.93 -5.70
N LYS A 105 14.26 -2.81 -7.00
CA LYS A 105 14.93 -1.90 -7.92
C LYS A 105 14.18 -0.58 -8.04
N ALA A 106 12.86 -0.64 -8.21
CA ALA A 106 12.00 0.53 -8.34
C ALA A 106 10.61 0.23 -7.84
N ALA A 107 9.94 1.24 -7.31
CA ALA A 107 8.54 1.17 -6.89
C ALA A 107 7.90 2.52 -7.16
N TYR A 108 6.82 2.53 -7.97
CA TYR A 108 6.17 3.78 -8.37
C TYR A 108 4.71 3.54 -8.70
N ILE A 109 3.99 4.64 -8.88
CA ILE A 109 2.56 4.62 -9.16
C ILE A 109 2.32 5.29 -10.51
N LEU A 110 1.58 4.60 -11.41
CA LEU A 110 1.22 5.13 -12.72
C LEU A 110 -0.07 5.94 -12.61
N ASN A 111 0.02 7.11 -11.97
CA ASN A 111 -1.15 7.93 -11.64
C ASN A 111 -1.81 8.60 -12.86
N ASP A 112 -1.21 8.54 -14.05
CA ASP A 112 -1.82 9.02 -15.28
C ASP A 112 -2.74 7.99 -15.95
N ALA A 113 -2.74 6.75 -15.48
CA ALA A 113 -3.63 5.71 -16.01
C ALA A 113 -5.05 5.94 -15.50
N VAL A 114 -6.01 6.15 -16.42
CA VAL A 114 -7.36 6.62 -16.06
C VAL A 114 -8.48 5.64 -16.44
N HIS A 115 -8.14 4.37 -16.61
CA HIS A 115 -9.11 3.35 -17.06
C HIS A 115 -9.94 2.74 -15.94
N SER A 116 -9.68 3.12 -14.70
CA SER A 116 -10.33 2.57 -13.50
C SER A 116 -10.30 3.66 -12.41
N ASP A 117 -11.04 3.46 -11.32
CA ASP A 117 -10.91 4.30 -10.12
C ASP A 117 -9.61 4.01 -9.36
N HIS A 118 -8.93 2.89 -9.68
CA HIS A 118 -7.57 2.62 -9.26
C HIS A 118 -6.58 2.98 -10.37
N CYS A 119 -5.34 3.25 -10.00
CA CYS A 119 -4.24 3.26 -10.95
C CYS A 119 -3.17 2.26 -10.51
N PRO A 120 -2.33 1.77 -11.44
CA PRO A 120 -1.37 0.71 -11.11
C PRO A 120 -0.28 1.14 -10.14
N ALA A 121 -0.01 0.29 -9.17
CA ALA A 121 1.22 0.32 -8.39
C ALA A 121 2.21 -0.64 -9.04
N VAL A 122 3.43 -0.20 -9.26
CA VAL A 122 4.44 -0.95 -10.00
C VAL A 122 5.65 -1.23 -9.11
N LEU A 123 6.12 -2.47 -9.18
CA LEU A 123 7.34 -2.91 -8.51
C LEU A 123 8.28 -3.52 -9.55
N GLU A 124 9.53 -3.07 -9.55
CA GLU A 124 10.60 -3.70 -10.35
C GLU A 124 11.59 -4.34 -9.39
N VAL A 125 11.92 -5.59 -9.65
CA VAL A 125 12.91 -6.34 -8.87
C VAL A 125 14.04 -6.82 -9.78
N LYS A 126 15.20 -7.04 -9.18
CA LYS A 126 16.37 -7.55 -9.89
C LYS A 126 16.79 -8.95 -9.41
#